data_78bd0eeb97092e823679298bab089dfa
#
_entry.id   78bd0eeb97092e823679298bab089dfa
#
_cell.length_a   1.000
_cell.length_b   1.000
_cell.length_c   1.000
_cell.angle_alpha   90.00
_cell.angle_beta   90.00
_cell.angle_gamma   90.00
#
_symmetry.space_group_name_H-M   'P 1'
#
loop_
_entity.id
_entity.type
_entity.pdbx_description
1 polymer ?
#
loop_
_entity_poly.entity_id
_entity_poly.type
_entity_poly.pdbx_seq_one_letter_code
_entity_poly.pdbx_strand_id
1 'polypeptide(L)'
;MALKIAVYTIALDEAAHVDRWADSAVDADYRIVGDTGSSDDTVERLLNKGVTVHRIAIRPWRFDDARNAVMSLIPGDVDVCVTMDMDVFLAPGWRPKVEAAWAPGTTALYSRMILRPSVEDLEPTGGAPSKSFHHRWNYRFKRPVHEALSFSGESEVARDSNDIVMYHVQDHSKPTRKQYLPLMELAHKEDPRDGQICFWLGREYMWANRPEQACELLQRYLALPNSTWADERAEAMRYMARMQPEKRMSWLEKARNEAPHRREIWLDLAEEFHHQEDWPNLFWACSNGIDKTYRTGSYLDDQNSWTYRLFDLGAIACWHLNVMDRAVDWGNKAVEFDPANERLRTNLDFFVRRRDEIRAGG
;
A
#
# COMPACT_ATOMS: atom_id res chain seq x y z
N MET A 1 -14.59 30.60 -17.63
CA MET A 1 -15.77 29.70 -17.76
C MET A 1 -15.68 28.73 -16.61
N ALA A 2 -16.82 28.31 -16.04
CA ALA A 2 -16.82 27.26 -15.04
C ALA A 2 -16.38 25.94 -15.71
N LEU A 3 -15.56 25.13 -15.02
CA LEU A 3 -15.12 23.83 -15.52
C LEU A 3 -16.31 22.86 -15.58
N LYS A 4 -16.37 22.06 -16.64
CA LYS A 4 -17.26 20.90 -16.70
C LYS A 4 -16.55 19.67 -16.17
N ILE A 5 -17.12 19.03 -15.15
CA ILE A 5 -16.49 17.94 -14.42
C ILE A 5 -17.35 16.68 -14.51
N ALA A 6 -16.75 15.57 -14.89
CA ALA A 6 -17.39 14.26 -14.89
C ALA A 6 -16.72 13.33 -13.87
N VAL A 7 -17.51 12.72 -12.98
CA VAL A 7 -17.07 11.62 -12.11
C VAL A 7 -17.49 10.30 -12.74
N TYR A 8 -16.57 9.34 -12.84
CA TYR A 8 -16.84 8.07 -13.53
C TYR A 8 -16.15 6.88 -12.85
N THR A 9 -16.76 5.71 -13.02
CA THR A 9 -16.23 4.43 -12.53
C THR A 9 -16.82 3.24 -13.27
N ILE A 10 -16.34 2.04 -12.92
CA ILE A 10 -16.97 0.75 -13.22
C ILE A 10 -17.63 0.20 -11.97
N ALA A 11 -18.67 -0.63 -12.12
CA ALA A 11 -19.36 -1.28 -11.00
C ALA A 11 -19.67 -2.75 -11.29
N LEU A 12 -19.62 -3.58 -10.26
CA LEU A 12 -20.10 -4.95 -10.22
C LEU A 12 -20.53 -5.30 -8.79
N ASP A 13 -21.84 -5.42 -8.54
CA ASP A 13 -22.40 -5.77 -7.23
C ASP A 13 -21.91 -4.84 -6.10
N GLU A 14 -22.14 -3.53 -6.27
CA GLU A 14 -21.66 -2.43 -5.41
C GLU A 14 -22.79 -1.71 -4.65
N ALA A 15 -23.96 -2.32 -4.50
CA ALA A 15 -25.14 -1.69 -3.93
C ALA A 15 -24.90 -0.99 -2.58
N ALA A 16 -24.04 -1.56 -1.73
CA ALA A 16 -23.70 -1.01 -0.43
C ALA A 16 -22.97 0.35 -0.50
N HIS A 17 -22.32 0.65 -1.62
CA HIS A 17 -21.50 1.85 -1.80
C HIS A 17 -22.17 2.96 -2.61
N VAL A 18 -23.23 2.63 -3.35
CA VAL A 18 -23.90 3.54 -4.31
C VAL A 18 -24.27 4.87 -3.69
N ASP A 19 -24.97 4.87 -2.56
CA ASP A 19 -25.49 6.12 -1.99
C ASP A 19 -24.36 7.08 -1.63
N ARG A 20 -23.35 6.59 -0.93
CA ARG A 20 -22.21 7.40 -0.52
C ARG A 20 -21.42 7.93 -1.72
N TRP A 21 -21.14 7.06 -2.69
CA TRP A 21 -20.45 7.43 -3.92
C TRP A 21 -21.22 8.52 -4.68
N ALA A 22 -22.50 8.30 -4.96
CA ALA A 22 -23.32 9.21 -5.73
C ALA A 22 -23.54 10.56 -5.03
N ASP A 23 -23.76 10.55 -3.71
CA ASP A 23 -23.97 11.77 -2.93
C ASP A 23 -22.68 12.59 -2.81
N SER A 24 -21.52 11.97 -2.69
CA SER A 24 -20.23 12.68 -2.67
C SER A 24 -19.89 13.34 -4.00
N ALA A 25 -20.37 12.79 -5.10
CA ALA A 25 -20.15 13.28 -6.46
C ALA A 25 -21.28 14.18 -6.99
N VAL A 26 -22.22 14.63 -6.12
CA VAL A 26 -23.42 15.38 -6.55
C VAL A 26 -23.09 16.71 -7.24
N ASP A 27 -21.97 17.34 -6.87
CA ASP A 27 -21.53 18.60 -7.46
C ASP A 27 -20.90 18.44 -8.87
N ALA A 28 -20.73 17.22 -9.39
CA ALA A 28 -20.25 16.99 -10.75
C ALA A 28 -21.35 17.28 -11.79
N ASP A 29 -20.94 17.76 -12.98
CA ASP A 29 -21.87 17.98 -14.09
C ASP A 29 -22.37 16.64 -14.67
N TYR A 30 -21.53 15.61 -14.63
CA TYR A 30 -21.85 14.26 -15.08
C TYR A 30 -21.38 13.23 -14.05
N ARG A 31 -22.22 12.24 -13.77
CA ARG A 31 -21.89 11.04 -12.99
C ARG A 31 -22.17 9.83 -13.87
N ILE A 32 -21.13 9.07 -14.22
CA ILE A 32 -21.19 8.02 -15.23
C ILE A 32 -20.63 6.72 -14.67
N VAL A 33 -21.41 5.66 -14.74
CA VAL A 33 -21.00 4.32 -14.27
C VAL A 33 -21.13 3.30 -15.40
N GLY A 34 -20.07 2.53 -15.62
CA GLY A 34 -20.09 1.33 -16.44
C GLY A 34 -20.43 0.11 -15.61
N ASP A 35 -21.66 -0.36 -15.68
CA ASP A 35 -22.06 -1.61 -15.04
C ASP A 35 -21.53 -2.79 -15.85
N THR A 36 -20.76 -3.68 -15.19
CA THR A 36 -20.12 -4.84 -15.81
C THR A 36 -20.93 -6.12 -15.65
N GLY A 37 -22.17 -6.01 -15.17
CA GLY A 37 -23.09 -7.12 -15.04
C GLY A 37 -23.56 -7.38 -13.61
N SER A 38 -23.84 -6.31 -12.84
CA SER A 38 -24.38 -6.42 -11.48
C SER A 38 -25.66 -7.24 -11.44
N SER A 39 -25.75 -8.09 -10.43
CA SER A 39 -26.90 -8.96 -10.16
C SER A 39 -27.74 -8.49 -8.97
N ASP A 40 -27.21 -7.56 -8.17
CA ASP A 40 -27.86 -6.91 -7.05
C ASP A 40 -28.59 -5.62 -7.47
N ASP A 41 -29.02 -4.79 -6.53
CA ASP A 41 -29.74 -3.53 -6.77
C ASP A 41 -28.82 -2.32 -7.13
N THR A 42 -27.53 -2.56 -7.44
CA THR A 42 -26.54 -1.52 -7.82
C THR A 42 -27.07 -0.59 -8.90
N VAL A 43 -27.55 -1.15 -10.01
CA VAL A 43 -28.00 -0.36 -11.17
C VAL A 43 -29.25 0.45 -10.83
N GLU A 44 -30.22 -0.16 -10.14
CA GLU A 44 -31.47 0.53 -9.73
C GLU A 44 -31.15 1.71 -8.81
N ARG A 45 -30.30 1.52 -7.81
CA ARG A 45 -29.92 2.58 -6.87
C ARG A 45 -29.16 3.72 -7.55
N LEU A 46 -28.23 3.41 -8.47
CA LEU A 46 -27.53 4.42 -9.25
C LEU A 46 -28.50 5.28 -10.08
N LEU A 47 -29.44 4.66 -10.77
CA LEU A 47 -30.47 5.37 -11.55
C LEU A 47 -31.33 6.25 -10.67
N ASN A 48 -31.77 5.78 -9.50
CA ASN A 48 -32.51 6.54 -8.51
C ASN A 48 -31.76 7.77 -7.97
N LYS A 49 -30.42 7.72 -7.97
CA LYS A 49 -29.56 8.87 -7.64
C LYS A 49 -29.28 9.80 -8.83
N GLY A 50 -29.86 9.54 -9.99
CA GLY A 50 -29.67 10.33 -11.21
C GLY A 50 -28.29 10.15 -11.85
N VAL A 51 -27.66 9.00 -11.63
CA VAL A 51 -26.40 8.61 -12.27
C VAL A 51 -26.68 8.01 -13.64
N THR A 52 -25.90 8.38 -14.64
CA THR A 52 -25.95 7.74 -15.97
C THR A 52 -25.26 6.38 -15.90
N VAL A 53 -26.00 5.31 -16.17
CA VAL A 53 -25.46 3.94 -16.15
C VAL A 53 -25.43 3.36 -17.55
N HIS A 54 -24.27 2.84 -17.94
CA HIS A 54 -24.08 2.10 -19.18
C HIS A 54 -23.74 0.65 -18.87
N ARG A 55 -24.44 -0.29 -19.47
CA ARG A 55 -24.05 -1.70 -19.40
C ARG A 55 -22.92 -1.95 -20.38
N ILE A 56 -21.79 -2.43 -19.87
CA ILE A 56 -20.61 -2.76 -20.65
C ILE A 56 -20.23 -4.23 -20.47
N ALA A 57 -19.70 -4.85 -21.52
CA ALA A 57 -19.22 -6.23 -21.48
C ALA A 57 -17.79 -6.30 -22.02
N ILE A 58 -16.86 -6.69 -21.17
CA ILE A 58 -15.44 -6.82 -21.51
C ILE A 58 -15.07 -8.31 -21.55
N ARG A 59 -14.61 -8.79 -22.68
CA ARG A 59 -14.25 -10.19 -22.88
C ARG A 59 -12.99 -10.35 -23.73
N PRO A 60 -11.92 -11.02 -23.23
CA PRO A 60 -11.74 -11.46 -21.85
C PRO A 60 -11.73 -10.29 -20.86
N TRP A 61 -12.01 -10.57 -19.58
CA TRP A 61 -12.05 -9.53 -18.56
C TRP A 61 -10.69 -8.87 -18.36
N ARG A 62 -10.71 -7.53 -18.34
CA ARG A 62 -9.56 -6.65 -18.05
C ARG A 62 -10.08 -5.36 -17.41
N PHE A 63 -9.46 -4.92 -16.32
CA PHE A 63 -9.88 -3.69 -15.65
C PHE A 63 -9.59 -2.45 -16.47
N ASP A 64 -8.42 -2.37 -17.12
CA ASP A 64 -8.06 -1.23 -17.97
C ASP A 64 -9.02 -1.04 -19.15
N ASP A 65 -9.42 -2.12 -19.82
CA ASP A 65 -10.39 -2.03 -20.92
C ASP A 65 -11.77 -1.60 -20.41
N ALA A 66 -12.19 -2.09 -19.24
CA ALA A 66 -13.46 -1.67 -18.64
C ALA A 66 -13.48 -0.16 -18.31
N ARG A 67 -12.41 0.34 -17.65
CA ARG A 67 -12.29 1.78 -17.34
C ARG A 67 -12.16 2.63 -18.60
N ASN A 68 -11.41 2.20 -19.60
CA ASN A 68 -11.29 2.88 -20.88
C ASN A 68 -12.62 2.92 -21.64
N ALA A 69 -13.41 1.86 -21.58
CA ALA A 69 -14.75 1.84 -22.16
C ALA A 69 -15.65 2.92 -21.53
N VAL A 70 -15.69 3.01 -20.19
CA VAL A 70 -16.48 4.05 -19.51
C VAL A 70 -15.94 5.44 -19.81
N MET A 71 -14.62 5.62 -19.78
CA MET A 71 -13.99 6.90 -20.09
C MET A 71 -14.33 7.39 -21.51
N SER A 72 -14.51 6.48 -22.46
CA SER A 72 -14.94 6.83 -23.83
C SER A 72 -16.37 7.36 -23.93
N LEU A 73 -17.22 7.03 -22.95
CA LEU A 73 -18.61 7.48 -22.87
C LEU A 73 -18.79 8.85 -22.22
N ILE A 74 -17.73 9.44 -21.68
CA ILE A 74 -17.75 10.78 -21.09
C ILE A 74 -17.99 11.80 -22.20
N PRO A 75 -18.93 12.76 -22.02
CA PRO A 75 -19.23 13.80 -23.01
C PRO A 75 -18.00 14.61 -23.43
N GLY A 76 -17.98 15.03 -24.70
CA GLY A 76 -16.83 15.73 -25.31
C GLY A 76 -16.57 17.14 -24.78
N ASP A 77 -17.53 17.72 -24.07
CA ASP A 77 -17.48 19.05 -23.48
C ASP A 77 -16.97 19.05 -22.01
N VAL A 78 -16.53 17.90 -21.49
CA VAL A 78 -15.94 17.76 -20.15
C VAL A 78 -14.49 18.22 -20.17
N ASP A 79 -14.15 19.09 -19.22
CA ASP A 79 -12.78 19.59 -19.02
C ASP A 79 -11.99 18.68 -18.09
N VAL A 80 -12.61 18.20 -17.01
CA VAL A 80 -11.97 17.41 -15.97
C VAL A 80 -12.74 16.11 -15.73
N CYS A 81 -12.05 14.99 -15.84
CA CYS A 81 -12.54 13.66 -15.52
C CYS A 81 -12.03 13.25 -14.13
N VAL A 82 -12.89 12.69 -13.30
CA VAL A 82 -12.55 12.17 -11.97
C VAL A 82 -12.81 10.68 -11.94
N THR A 83 -11.74 9.88 -11.87
CA THR A 83 -11.86 8.43 -11.67
C THR A 83 -11.97 8.14 -10.17
N MET A 84 -13.00 7.39 -9.78
CA MET A 84 -13.30 7.16 -8.37
C MET A 84 -14.02 5.83 -8.18
N ASP A 85 -13.36 4.84 -7.59
CA ASP A 85 -13.98 3.53 -7.33
C ASP A 85 -15.22 3.65 -6.46
N MET A 86 -16.11 2.65 -6.50
CA MET A 86 -17.39 2.71 -5.77
C MET A 86 -17.20 2.76 -4.24
N ASP A 87 -16.10 2.23 -3.71
CA ASP A 87 -15.74 2.27 -2.29
C ASP A 87 -14.93 3.52 -1.90
N VAL A 88 -14.75 4.46 -2.85
CA VAL A 88 -14.12 5.77 -2.65
C VAL A 88 -15.17 6.87 -2.69
N PHE A 89 -15.01 7.94 -1.91
CA PHE A 89 -15.87 9.11 -1.93
C PHE A 89 -15.11 10.41 -1.71
N LEU A 90 -15.61 11.48 -2.30
CA LEU A 90 -15.03 12.83 -2.23
C LEU A 90 -15.42 13.52 -0.91
N ALA A 91 -14.47 14.24 -0.32
CA ALA A 91 -14.78 15.11 0.82
C ALA A 91 -15.65 16.29 0.39
N PRO A 92 -16.56 16.78 1.26
CA PRO A 92 -17.42 17.94 0.94
C PRO A 92 -16.62 19.16 0.48
N GLY A 93 -17.16 19.92 -0.47
CA GLY A 93 -16.52 21.12 -1.01
C GLY A 93 -15.30 20.84 -1.91
N TRP A 94 -15.24 19.66 -2.51
CA TRP A 94 -14.17 19.27 -3.43
C TRP A 94 -14.17 20.09 -4.73
N ARG A 95 -15.33 20.42 -5.30
CA ARG A 95 -15.44 21.08 -6.61
C ARG A 95 -14.75 22.45 -6.66
N PRO A 96 -15.00 23.42 -5.75
CA PRO A 96 -14.27 24.70 -5.75
C PRO A 96 -12.76 24.53 -5.60
N LYS A 97 -12.30 23.50 -4.90
CA LYS A 97 -10.87 23.20 -4.77
C LYS A 97 -10.26 22.71 -6.08
N VAL A 98 -10.98 21.87 -6.82
CA VAL A 98 -10.58 21.44 -8.19
C VAL A 98 -10.52 22.66 -9.10
N GLU A 99 -11.56 23.49 -9.13
CA GLU A 99 -11.61 24.70 -9.96
C GLU A 99 -10.48 25.67 -9.66
N ALA A 100 -10.10 25.82 -8.39
CA ALA A 100 -8.97 26.65 -7.98
C ALA A 100 -7.60 26.06 -8.36
N ALA A 101 -7.45 24.75 -8.28
CA ALA A 101 -6.18 24.05 -8.59
C ALA A 101 -5.97 23.82 -10.10
N TRP A 102 -7.04 23.79 -10.91
CA TRP A 102 -6.99 23.53 -12.35
C TRP A 102 -6.62 24.78 -13.14
N ALA A 103 -5.32 25.10 -13.17
CA ALA A 103 -4.82 26.23 -13.94
C ALA A 103 -4.72 25.89 -15.45
N PRO A 104 -4.62 26.90 -16.34
CA PRO A 104 -4.40 26.68 -17.76
C PRO A 104 -3.19 25.76 -18.01
N GLY A 105 -3.36 24.78 -18.89
CA GLY A 105 -2.32 23.79 -19.24
C GLY A 105 -2.21 22.62 -18.26
N THR A 106 -2.94 22.60 -17.15
CA THR A 106 -3.01 21.44 -16.25
C THR A 106 -3.63 20.24 -16.99
N THR A 107 -2.97 19.09 -16.91
CA THR A 107 -3.49 17.84 -17.49
C THR A 107 -3.97 16.85 -16.43
N ALA A 108 -3.44 16.91 -15.19
CA ALA A 108 -3.88 16.10 -14.06
C ALA A 108 -3.69 16.81 -12.72
N LEU A 109 -4.46 16.36 -11.70
CA LEU A 109 -4.20 16.70 -10.30
C LEU A 109 -4.03 15.41 -9.48
N TYR A 110 -3.09 15.45 -8.56
CA TYR A 110 -2.99 14.49 -7.47
C TYR A 110 -3.83 14.97 -6.30
N SER A 111 -4.76 14.15 -5.85
CA SER A 111 -5.52 14.34 -4.63
C SER A 111 -4.89 13.57 -3.47
N ARG A 112 -5.28 13.90 -2.25
CA ARG A 112 -4.92 13.15 -1.06
C ARG A 112 -5.93 12.04 -0.85
N MET A 113 -5.54 10.78 -1.11
CA MET A 113 -6.33 9.60 -0.76
C MET A 113 -6.07 9.23 0.70
N ILE A 114 -7.12 9.10 1.51
CA ILE A 114 -7.06 8.71 2.91
C ILE A 114 -7.74 7.35 3.06
N LEU A 115 -7.01 6.37 3.56
CA LEU A 115 -7.54 5.05 3.88
C LEU A 115 -8.21 5.09 5.25
N ARG A 116 -9.43 4.55 5.36
CA ARG A 116 -10.19 4.43 6.60
C ARG A 116 -10.65 3.00 6.83
N PRO A 117 -10.70 2.54 8.09
CA PRO A 117 -11.18 1.18 8.40
C PRO A 117 -12.69 1.07 8.23
N SER A 118 -13.44 2.14 8.46
CA SER A 118 -14.89 2.22 8.26
C SER A 118 -15.33 3.65 7.94
N VAL A 119 -16.62 3.83 7.68
CA VAL A 119 -17.22 5.17 7.45
C VAL A 119 -17.30 5.98 8.75
N GLU A 120 -17.54 5.30 9.87
CA GLU A 120 -17.71 5.89 11.19
C GLU A 120 -16.36 6.21 11.86
N ASP A 121 -15.33 5.40 11.58
CA ASP A 121 -14.00 5.62 12.12
C ASP A 121 -13.25 6.66 11.30
N LEU A 122 -13.05 7.82 11.90
CA LEU A 122 -12.40 8.97 11.25
C LEU A 122 -10.87 8.90 11.30
N GLU A 123 -10.30 7.99 12.10
CA GLU A 123 -8.85 7.84 12.21
C GLU A 123 -8.26 7.22 10.93
N PRO A 124 -7.32 7.90 10.27
CA PRO A 124 -6.70 7.38 9.07
C PRO A 124 -5.83 6.16 9.38
N THR A 125 -6.00 5.08 8.63
CA THR A 125 -5.06 3.93 8.67
C THR A 125 -3.88 4.10 7.72
N GLY A 126 -3.95 5.10 6.85
CA GLY A 126 -2.92 5.41 5.87
C GLY A 126 -3.42 6.41 4.84
N GLY A 127 -2.61 6.66 3.84
CA GLY A 127 -2.97 7.52 2.72
C GLY A 127 -1.81 7.69 1.74
N ALA A 128 -2.13 8.07 0.52
CA ALA A 128 -1.16 8.36 -0.52
C ALA A 128 -1.71 9.39 -1.51
N PRO A 129 -0.84 10.11 -2.23
CA PRO A 129 -1.27 10.87 -3.40
C PRO A 129 -1.91 9.96 -4.44
N SER A 130 -3.02 10.38 -5.02
CA SER A 130 -3.73 9.63 -6.07
C SER A 130 -3.99 10.54 -7.26
N LYS A 131 -3.56 10.12 -8.46
CA LYS A 131 -3.84 10.80 -9.73
C LYS A 131 -5.26 10.47 -10.18
N SER A 132 -6.26 11.01 -9.50
CA SER A 132 -7.67 10.73 -9.76
C SER A 132 -8.35 11.74 -10.66
N PHE A 133 -7.78 12.93 -10.83
CA PHE A 133 -8.31 14.01 -11.65
C PHE A 133 -7.44 14.17 -12.90
N HIS A 134 -8.04 14.10 -14.07
CA HIS A 134 -7.30 14.19 -15.32
C HIS A 134 -8.09 14.90 -16.42
N HIS A 135 -7.37 15.45 -17.39
CA HIS A 135 -7.97 15.99 -18.58
C HIS A 135 -8.66 14.88 -19.38
N ARG A 136 -9.71 15.22 -20.11
CA ARG A 136 -10.45 14.24 -20.92
C ARG A 136 -9.59 13.55 -21.99
N TRP A 137 -8.57 14.23 -22.52
CA TRP A 137 -7.77 13.77 -23.65
C TRP A 137 -6.40 13.27 -23.23
N ASN A 138 -5.83 12.37 -24.04
CA ASN A 138 -4.47 11.85 -23.88
C ASN A 138 -4.24 10.99 -22.62
N TYR A 139 -5.29 10.58 -21.94
CA TYR A 139 -5.20 9.62 -20.83
C TYR A 139 -5.80 8.28 -21.21
N ARG A 140 -5.19 7.21 -20.74
CA ARG A 140 -5.66 5.85 -20.89
C ARG A 140 -5.21 4.99 -19.71
N PHE A 141 -6.09 4.15 -19.22
CA PHE A 141 -5.70 3.09 -18.30
C PHE A 141 -4.90 2.02 -19.03
N LYS A 142 -3.85 1.54 -18.39
CA LYS A 142 -2.99 0.44 -18.86
C LYS A 142 -2.87 -0.59 -17.75
N ARG A 143 -2.62 -1.81 -18.12
CA ARG A 143 -2.52 -3.04 -17.32
C ARG A 143 -3.88 -3.67 -17.06
N PRO A 144 -4.00 -4.99 -17.29
CA PRO A 144 -5.25 -5.72 -17.08
C PRO A 144 -5.70 -5.77 -15.60
N VAL A 145 -4.78 -5.52 -14.66
CA VAL A 145 -4.99 -5.42 -13.22
C VAL A 145 -4.00 -4.42 -12.63
N HIS A 146 -4.34 -3.80 -11.50
CA HIS A 146 -3.58 -2.68 -10.94
C HIS A 146 -3.35 -1.59 -12.01
N GLU A 147 -4.41 -1.32 -12.71
CA GLU A 147 -4.41 -0.41 -13.84
C GLU A 147 -3.98 1.00 -13.43
N ALA A 148 -3.09 1.56 -14.21
CA ALA A 148 -2.57 2.89 -14.00
C ALA A 148 -3.04 3.84 -15.08
N LEU A 149 -3.50 5.02 -14.68
CA LEU A 149 -3.84 6.11 -15.59
C LEU A 149 -2.56 6.69 -16.20
N SER A 150 -2.35 6.43 -17.48
CA SER A 150 -1.15 6.81 -18.23
C SER A 150 -1.45 7.94 -19.22
N PHE A 151 -0.56 8.91 -19.27
CA PHE A 151 -0.61 10.00 -20.25
C PHE A 151 0.11 9.59 -21.54
N SER A 152 -0.45 9.97 -22.70
CA SER A 152 0.08 9.66 -24.02
C SER A 152 0.30 10.91 -24.90
N GLY A 153 0.17 12.11 -24.33
CA GLY A 153 0.45 13.37 -25.00
C GLY A 153 1.93 13.74 -24.96
N GLU A 154 2.27 14.93 -25.49
CA GLU A 154 3.65 15.41 -25.56
C GLU A 154 4.23 15.77 -24.17
N SER A 155 3.44 16.43 -23.32
CA SER A 155 3.87 16.88 -21.99
C SER A 155 2.74 16.74 -20.98
N GLU A 156 2.95 15.95 -19.93
CA GLU A 156 2.06 15.88 -18.79
C GLU A 156 2.35 17.02 -17.81
N VAL A 157 1.32 17.80 -17.47
CA VAL A 157 1.39 18.83 -16.44
C VAL A 157 0.50 18.39 -15.27
N ALA A 158 1.04 17.54 -14.43
CA ALA A 158 0.40 17.08 -13.21
C ALA A 158 0.75 18.03 -12.04
N ARG A 159 -0.23 18.35 -11.20
CA ARG A 159 -0.08 19.22 -10.02
C ARG A 159 -0.57 18.51 -8.78
N ASP A 160 0.10 18.78 -7.65
CA ASP A 160 -0.35 18.30 -6.35
C ASP A 160 -1.42 19.23 -5.77
N SER A 161 -2.46 18.65 -5.21
CA SER A 161 -3.51 19.38 -4.48
C SER A 161 -3.91 18.62 -3.22
N ASN A 162 -3.19 18.88 -2.13
CA ASN A 162 -3.44 18.27 -0.82
C ASN A 162 -4.79 18.65 -0.21
N ASP A 163 -5.41 19.74 -0.70
CA ASP A 163 -6.72 20.23 -0.25
C ASP A 163 -7.88 19.40 -0.83
N ILE A 164 -7.64 18.70 -1.94
CA ILE A 164 -8.62 17.77 -2.51
C ILE A 164 -8.45 16.43 -1.81
N VAL A 165 -9.44 16.04 -1.01
CA VAL A 165 -9.40 14.81 -0.23
C VAL A 165 -10.41 13.82 -0.77
N MET A 166 -9.96 12.57 -0.91
CA MET A 166 -10.78 11.39 -1.20
C MET A 166 -10.60 10.38 -0.07
N TYR A 167 -11.68 9.74 0.32
CA TYR A 167 -11.67 8.70 1.34
C TYR A 167 -11.91 7.34 0.69
N HIS A 168 -11.08 6.37 1.02
CA HIS A 168 -11.24 4.98 0.61
C HIS A 168 -11.56 4.13 1.83
N VAL A 169 -12.72 3.50 1.82
CA VAL A 169 -13.16 2.54 2.85
C VAL A 169 -13.19 1.17 2.22
N GLN A 170 -12.16 0.35 2.56
CA GLN A 170 -12.03 -0.98 1.97
C GLN A 170 -13.18 -1.89 2.36
N ASP A 171 -13.75 -2.56 1.37
CA ASP A 171 -14.74 -3.62 1.58
C ASP A 171 -14.04 -4.97 1.77
N HIS A 172 -13.96 -5.42 3.02
CA HIS A 172 -13.35 -6.71 3.37
C HIS A 172 -14.24 -7.92 3.08
N SER A 173 -15.50 -7.72 2.68
CA SER A 173 -16.43 -8.79 2.32
C SER A 173 -16.20 -9.34 0.91
N LYS A 174 -15.49 -8.60 0.06
CA LYS A 174 -15.24 -8.99 -1.34
C LYS A 174 -14.30 -10.19 -1.42
N PRO A 175 -14.52 -11.09 -2.40
CA PRO A 175 -13.68 -12.27 -2.61
C PRO A 175 -12.21 -11.89 -2.76
N THR A 176 -11.33 -12.68 -2.16
CA THR A 176 -9.90 -12.44 -2.13
C THR A 176 -9.27 -12.42 -3.52
N ARG A 177 -8.11 -11.78 -3.61
CA ARG A 177 -7.25 -11.50 -4.78
C ARG A 177 -6.88 -12.68 -5.69
N LYS A 178 -7.34 -13.90 -5.43
CA LYS A 178 -7.03 -15.09 -6.25
C LYS A 178 -7.34 -14.93 -7.74
N GLN A 179 -8.35 -14.11 -8.08
CA GLN A 179 -8.70 -13.80 -9.47
C GLN A 179 -7.67 -12.89 -10.17
N TYR A 180 -6.79 -12.21 -9.41
CA TYR A 180 -5.84 -11.27 -9.99
C TYR A 180 -4.58 -11.94 -10.54
N LEU A 181 -4.22 -13.12 -10.04
CA LEU A 181 -3.01 -13.79 -10.48
C LEU A 181 -2.95 -14.03 -12.00
N PRO A 182 -3.99 -14.58 -12.67
CA PRO A 182 -3.98 -14.71 -14.14
C PRO A 182 -3.87 -13.37 -14.88
N LEU A 183 -4.44 -12.29 -14.32
CA LEU A 183 -4.34 -10.97 -14.92
C LEU A 183 -2.95 -10.34 -14.73
N MET A 184 -2.28 -10.61 -13.61
CA MET A 184 -0.88 -10.21 -13.41
C MET A 184 0.07 -10.99 -14.32
N GLU A 185 -0.16 -12.28 -14.52
CA GLU A 185 0.57 -13.09 -15.50
C GLU A 185 0.41 -12.55 -16.92
N LEU A 186 -0.83 -12.14 -17.28
CA LEU A 186 -1.09 -11.48 -18.56
C LEU A 186 -0.36 -10.13 -18.65
N ALA A 187 -0.43 -9.29 -17.61
CA ALA A 187 0.26 -8.00 -17.58
C ALA A 187 1.77 -8.18 -17.77
N HIS A 188 2.38 -9.14 -17.08
CA HIS A 188 3.79 -9.47 -17.24
C HIS A 188 4.14 -9.96 -18.64
N LYS A 189 3.27 -10.75 -19.27
CA LYS A 189 3.44 -11.23 -20.64
C LYS A 189 3.38 -10.09 -21.65
N GLU A 190 2.50 -9.10 -21.44
CA GLU A 190 2.35 -7.93 -22.30
C GLU A 190 3.54 -6.95 -22.17
N ASP A 191 4.02 -6.73 -20.94
CA ASP A 191 5.22 -5.92 -20.67
C ASP A 191 6.14 -6.57 -19.62
N PRO A 192 7.09 -7.42 -20.06
CA PRO A 192 8.04 -8.05 -19.15
C PRO A 192 9.05 -7.09 -18.48
N ARG A 193 9.06 -5.79 -18.89
CA ARG A 193 9.91 -4.74 -18.33
C ARG A 193 9.18 -3.82 -17.35
N ASP A 194 7.91 -4.07 -17.09
CA ASP A 194 7.17 -3.37 -16.05
C ASP A 194 7.67 -3.83 -14.68
N GLY A 195 8.49 -2.99 -14.02
CA GLY A 195 9.10 -3.31 -12.73
C GLY A 195 8.04 -3.56 -11.66
N GLN A 196 6.99 -2.75 -11.64
CA GLN A 196 5.92 -2.86 -10.65
C GLN A 196 5.16 -4.19 -10.76
N ILE A 197 4.86 -4.60 -12.00
CA ILE A 197 4.24 -5.91 -12.24
C ILE A 197 5.19 -7.05 -11.87
N CYS A 198 6.49 -6.94 -12.19
CA CYS A 198 7.47 -7.94 -11.76
C CYS A 198 7.52 -8.09 -10.25
N PHE A 199 7.51 -6.97 -9.50
CA PHE A 199 7.51 -6.99 -8.03
C PHE A 199 6.23 -7.60 -7.47
N TRP A 200 5.06 -7.12 -7.90
CA TRP A 200 3.78 -7.60 -7.38
C TRP A 200 3.51 -9.06 -7.73
N LEU A 201 3.75 -9.47 -8.99
CA LEU A 201 3.59 -10.87 -9.39
C LEU A 201 4.59 -11.79 -8.67
N GLY A 202 5.82 -11.34 -8.46
CA GLY A 202 6.81 -12.07 -7.66
C GLY A 202 6.33 -12.28 -6.22
N ARG A 203 5.75 -11.26 -5.59
CA ARG A 203 5.12 -11.36 -4.27
C ARG A 203 3.93 -12.33 -4.26
N GLU A 204 3.05 -12.24 -5.24
CA GLU A 204 1.88 -13.14 -5.35
C GLU A 204 2.32 -14.61 -5.54
N TYR A 205 3.35 -14.86 -6.34
CA TYR A 205 3.91 -16.21 -6.47
C TYR A 205 4.52 -16.72 -5.15
N MET A 206 5.18 -15.86 -4.38
CA MET A 206 5.67 -16.23 -3.04
C MET A 206 4.50 -16.66 -2.14
N TRP A 207 3.41 -15.87 -2.08
CA TRP A 207 2.22 -16.22 -1.28
C TRP A 207 1.47 -17.44 -1.81
N ALA A 208 1.55 -17.70 -3.12
CA ALA A 208 1.00 -18.90 -3.74
C ALA A 208 1.91 -20.15 -3.58
N ASN A 209 3.00 -20.03 -2.80
CA ASN A 209 3.99 -21.09 -2.61
C ASN A 209 4.66 -21.57 -3.91
N ARG A 210 5.02 -20.62 -4.79
CA ARG A 210 5.75 -20.83 -6.05
C ARG A 210 7.11 -20.13 -6.00
N PRO A 211 8.06 -20.60 -5.15
CA PRO A 211 9.27 -19.84 -4.83
C PRO A 211 10.21 -19.65 -6.02
N GLU A 212 10.30 -20.61 -6.95
CA GLU A 212 11.18 -20.49 -8.12
C GLU A 212 10.72 -19.35 -9.04
N GLN A 213 9.42 -19.29 -9.34
CA GLN A 213 8.83 -18.23 -10.17
C GLN A 213 8.92 -16.86 -9.49
N ALA A 214 8.68 -16.84 -8.18
CA ALA A 214 8.81 -15.62 -7.37
C ALA A 214 10.26 -15.09 -7.40
N CYS A 215 11.26 -15.96 -7.19
CA CYS A 215 12.67 -15.59 -7.23
C CYS A 215 13.08 -15.06 -8.61
N GLU A 216 12.65 -15.70 -9.69
CA GLU A 216 12.94 -15.24 -11.06
C GLU A 216 12.44 -13.81 -11.29
N LEU A 217 11.17 -13.53 -10.93
CA LEU A 217 10.57 -12.22 -11.12
C LEU A 217 11.19 -11.14 -10.23
N LEU A 218 11.46 -11.45 -8.96
CA LEU A 218 12.08 -10.50 -8.04
C LEU A 218 13.53 -10.19 -8.44
N GLN A 219 14.28 -11.17 -8.95
CA GLN A 219 15.62 -10.94 -9.51
C GLN A 219 15.54 -10.06 -10.77
N ARG A 220 14.57 -10.32 -11.65
CA ARG A 220 14.31 -9.47 -12.81
C ARG A 220 13.99 -8.04 -12.38
N TYR A 221 13.07 -7.87 -11.42
CA TYR A 221 12.73 -6.57 -10.84
C TYR A 221 13.98 -5.81 -10.37
N LEU A 222 14.83 -6.46 -9.57
CA LEU A 222 16.06 -5.86 -9.04
C LEU A 222 17.08 -5.48 -10.12
N ALA A 223 17.04 -6.12 -11.29
CA ALA A 223 17.91 -5.84 -12.43
C ALA A 223 17.37 -4.75 -13.38
N LEU A 224 16.08 -4.37 -13.27
CA LEU A 224 15.48 -3.37 -14.14
C LEU A 224 16.00 -1.96 -13.79
N PRO A 225 16.43 -1.14 -14.77
CA PRO A 225 16.96 0.20 -14.52
C PRO A 225 15.93 1.20 -14.01
N ASN A 226 14.64 0.94 -14.26
CA ASN A 226 13.52 1.77 -13.80
C ASN A 226 12.96 1.35 -12.42
N SER A 227 13.45 0.27 -11.83
CA SER A 227 13.10 -0.15 -10.47
C SER A 227 14.02 0.55 -9.46
N THR A 228 13.76 1.82 -9.20
CA THR A 228 14.67 2.71 -8.44
C THR A 228 14.21 3.01 -7.01
N TRP A 229 13.00 2.61 -6.63
CA TRP A 229 12.49 2.88 -5.29
C TRP A 229 13.14 1.94 -4.27
N ALA A 230 14.01 2.52 -3.41
CA ALA A 230 14.84 1.78 -2.46
C ALA A 230 14.03 0.89 -1.52
N ASP A 231 12.88 1.37 -1.01
CA ASP A 231 12.04 0.60 -0.09
C ASP A 231 11.45 -0.66 -0.73
N GLU A 232 10.98 -0.55 -1.98
CA GLU A 232 10.42 -1.68 -2.72
C GLU A 232 11.52 -2.68 -3.12
N ARG A 233 12.70 -2.18 -3.51
CA ARG A 233 13.87 -3.01 -3.79
C ARG A 233 14.33 -3.79 -2.56
N ALA A 234 14.39 -3.13 -1.41
CA ALA A 234 14.72 -3.77 -0.14
C ALA A 234 13.67 -4.81 0.27
N GLU A 235 12.38 -4.53 0.02
CA GLU A 235 11.32 -5.51 0.27
C GLU A 235 11.43 -6.73 -0.65
N ALA A 236 11.76 -6.53 -1.94
CA ALA A 236 12.06 -7.63 -2.85
C ALA A 236 13.21 -8.52 -2.32
N MET A 237 14.27 -7.90 -1.79
CA MET A 237 15.40 -8.63 -1.18
C MET A 237 14.97 -9.38 0.10
N ARG A 238 14.06 -8.82 0.91
CA ARG A 238 13.47 -9.52 2.07
C ARG A 238 12.66 -10.74 1.63
N TYR A 239 11.87 -10.64 0.57
CA TYR A 239 11.16 -11.79 -0.01
C TYR A 239 12.15 -12.86 -0.52
N MET A 240 13.24 -12.45 -1.18
CA MET A 240 14.31 -13.38 -1.58
C MET A 240 14.94 -14.08 -0.36
N ALA A 241 15.19 -13.36 0.73
CA ALA A 241 15.72 -13.93 1.97
C ALA A 241 14.80 -15.00 2.58
N ARG A 242 13.47 -14.83 2.46
CA ARG A 242 12.49 -15.82 2.95
C ARG A 242 12.47 -17.09 2.11
N MET A 243 12.68 -16.95 0.80
CA MET A 243 12.59 -18.08 -0.15
C MET A 243 13.93 -18.80 -0.35
N GLN A 244 15.05 -18.20 0.02
CA GLN A 244 16.40 -18.75 -0.14
C GLN A 244 17.14 -18.79 1.21
N PRO A 245 16.81 -19.76 2.11
CA PRO A 245 17.39 -19.81 3.46
C PRO A 245 18.91 -19.85 3.46
N GLU A 246 19.51 -20.52 2.49
CA GLU A 246 20.98 -20.63 2.33
C GLU A 246 21.66 -19.31 1.96
N LYS A 247 20.92 -18.33 1.47
CA LYS A 247 21.38 -16.97 1.12
C LYS A 247 20.75 -15.88 1.97
N ARG A 248 19.98 -16.27 3.00
CA ARG A 248 19.16 -15.37 3.81
C ARG A 248 19.95 -14.15 4.29
N MET A 249 21.08 -14.37 4.97
CA MET A 249 21.92 -13.28 5.48
C MET A 249 22.39 -12.34 4.37
N SER A 250 22.87 -12.89 3.26
CA SER A 250 23.34 -12.07 2.12
C SER A 250 22.24 -11.17 1.55
N TRP A 251 20.98 -11.68 1.47
CA TRP A 251 19.86 -10.87 1.02
C TRP A 251 19.46 -9.81 2.03
N LEU A 252 19.45 -10.14 3.33
CA LEU A 252 19.13 -9.17 4.40
C LEU A 252 20.17 -8.05 4.49
N GLU A 253 21.45 -8.35 4.32
CA GLU A 253 22.51 -7.34 4.26
C GLU A 253 22.35 -6.40 3.06
N LYS A 254 22.01 -6.93 1.88
CA LYS A 254 21.70 -6.11 0.69
C LYS A 254 20.50 -5.22 0.96
N ALA A 255 19.40 -5.75 1.52
CA ALA A 255 18.21 -4.99 1.86
C ALA A 255 18.54 -3.86 2.85
N ARG A 256 19.34 -4.14 3.89
CA ARG A 256 19.81 -3.14 4.85
C ARG A 256 20.62 -2.01 4.18
N ASN A 257 21.49 -2.36 3.25
CA ASN A 257 22.29 -1.36 2.54
C ASN A 257 21.43 -0.52 1.58
N GLU A 258 20.38 -1.09 1.01
CA GLU A 258 19.44 -0.41 0.11
C GLU A 258 18.54 0.57 0.87
N ALA A 259 17.92 0.14 2.00
CA ALA A 259 16.97 0.94 2.77
C ALA A 259 17.19 0.79 4.29
N PRO A 260 18.28 1.36 4.85
CA PRO A 260 18.65 1.21 6.26
C PRO A 260 17.65 1.83 7.25
N HIS A 261 16.76 2.69 6.78
CA HIS A 261 15.73 3.34 7.57
C HIS A 261 14.50 2.43 7.81
N ARG A 262 14.38 1.30 7.12
CA ARG A 262 13.25 0.38 7.25
C ARG A 262 13.46 -0.59 8.40
N ARG A 263 12.57 -0.52 9.40
CA ARG A 263 12.63 -1.32 10.65
C ARG A 263 12.49 -2.83 10.40
N GLU A 264 11.70 -3.21 9.41
CA GLU A 264 11.41 -4.59 9.04
C GLU A 264 12.70 -5.39 8.77
N ILE A 265 13.68 -4.75 8.13
CA ILE A 265 14.97 -5.37 7.77
C ILE A 265 15.81 -5.66 9.03
N TRP A 266 15.81 -4.70 9.95
CA TRP A 266 16.52 -4.85 11.21
C TRP A 266 15.88 -5.91 12.11
N LEU A 267 14.56 -6.05 12.07
CA LEU A 267 13.85 -7.11 12.76
C LEU A 267 14.19 -8.49 12.16
N ASP A 268 14.17 -8.62 10.82
CA ASP A 268 14.54 -9.86 10.14
C ASP A 268 16.01 -10.27 10.47
N LEU A 269 16.94 -9.30 10.52
CA LEU A 269 18.32 -9.51 10.95
C LEU A 269 18.43 -9.91 12.43
N ALA A 270 17.68 -9.23 13.31
CA ALA A 270 17.66 -9.54 14.73
C ALA A 270 17.16 -10.96 14.99
N GLU A 271 16.11 -11.39 14.30
CA GLU A 271 15.58 -12.75 14.39
C GLU A 271 16.61 -13.80 13.94
N GLU A 272 17.33 -13.51 12.87
CA GLU A 272 18.37 -14.40 12.37
C GLU A 272 19.54 -14.50 13.34
N PHE A 273 20.05 -13.39 13.89
CA PHE A 273 21.11 -13.39 14.89
C PHE A 273 20.66 -14.04 16.21
N HIS A 274 19.39 -13.86 16.60
CA HIS A 274 18.85 -14.56 17.76
C HIS A 274 18.81 -16.08 17.55
N HIS A 275 18.40 -16.55 16.36
CA HIS A 275 18.41 -17.96 16.01
C HIS A 275 19.83 -18.58 16.02
N GLN A 276 20.83 -17.79 15.65
CA GLN A 276 22.24 -18.18 15.67
C GLN A 276 22.91 -18.00 17.03
N GLU A 277 22.20 -17.49 18.04
CA GLU A 277 22.74 -17.10 19.35
C GLU A 277 23.91 -16.10 19.26
N ASP A 278 23.93 -15.29 18.18
CA ASP A 278 24.94 -14.24 18.00
C ASP A 278 24.50 -12.96 18.72
N TRP A 279 24.73 -12.94 20.04
CA TRP A 279 24.27 -11.88 20.92
C TRP A 279 24.86 -10.50 20.59
N PRO A 280 26.16 -10.36 20.20
CA PRO A 280 26.70 -9.07 19.79
C PRO A 280 26.02 -8.49 18.56
N ASN A 281 25.82 -9.29 17.51
CA ASN A 281 25.15 -8.84 16.30
C ASN A 281 23.64 -8.65 16.51
N LEU A 282 23.00 -9.45 17.37
CA LEU A 282 21.64 -9.23 17.80
C LEU A 282 21.46 -7.86 18.48
N PHE A 283 22.34 -7.54 19.45
CA PHE A 283 22.33 -6.23 20.10
C PHE A 283 22.52 -5.09 19.11
N TRP A 284 23.47 -5.25 18.18
CA TRP A 284 23.72 -4.25 17.12
C TRP A 284 22.52 -4.06 16.22
N ALA A 285 21.85 -5.13 15.77
CA ALA A 285 20.67 -5.06 14.92
C ALA A 285 19.50 -4.37 15.63
N CYS A 286 19.22 -4.75 16.90
CA CYS A 286 18.17 -4.14 17.70
C CYS A 286 18.43 -2.65 17.95
N SER A 287 19.66 -2.27 18.32
CA SER A 287 20.03 -0.86 18.54
C SER A 287 19.77 -0.01 17.29
N ASN A 288 20.25 -0.46 16.12
CA ASN A 288 20.02 0.27 14.88
C ASN A 288 18.54 0.32 14.49
N GLY A 289 17.82 -0.80 14.64
CA GLY A 289 16.41 -0.88 14.34
C GLY A 289 15.53 0.01 15.24
N ILE A 290 15.93 0.23 16.49
CA ILE A 290 15.25 1.12 17.42
C ILE A 290 15.60 2.59 17.13
N ASP A 291 16.89 2.91 16.95
CA ASP A 291 17.39 4.28 17.00
C ASP A 291 17.36 4.99 15.62
N LYS A 292 17.46 4.25 14.51
CA LYS A 292 17.67 4.82 13.17
C LYS A 292 16.52 4.64 12.20
N THR A 293 15.45 3.99 12.61
CA THR A 293 14.32 3.70 11.71
C THR A 293 13.13 4.62 11.94
N TYR A 294 12.36 4.85 10.90
CA TYR A 294 11.13 5.61 10.94
C TYR A 294 10.10 5.04 9.98
N ARG A 295 8.81 5.30 10.24
CA ARG A 295 7.72 4.92 9.34
C ARG A 295 7.73 5.82 8.12
N THR A 296 7.68 5.23 6.93
CA THR A 296 7.63 5.98 5.67
C THR A 296 6.22 6.40 5.29
N GLY A 297 5.20 5.77 5.87
CA GLY A 297 3.80 5.91 5.51
C GLY A 297 3.44 5.18 4.20
N SER A 298 4.36 4.36 3.69
CA SER A 298 4.14 3.59 2.47
C SER A 298 3.35 2.30 2.74
N TYR A 299 2.80 1.71 1.67
CA TYR A 299 2.10 0.43 1.76
C TYR A 299 3.01 -0.76 2.14
N LEU A 300 4.31 -0.52 2.23
CA LEU A 300 5.32 -1.51 2.61
C LEU A 300 5.62 -1.49 4.12
N ASP A 301 5.12 -0.52 4.88
CA ASP A 301 5.31 -0.46 6.32
C ASP A 301 4.55 -1.60 7.01
N ASP A 302 5.27 -2.54 7.63
CA ASP A 302 4.68 -3.63 8.39
C ASP A 302 4.45 -3.22 9.85
N GLN A 303 3.18 -3.12 10.24
CA GLN A 303 2.78 -2.77 11.62
C GLN A 303 3.44 -3.67 12.68
N ASN A 304 3.65 -4.97 12.37
CA ASN A 304 4.23 -5.93 13.29
C ASN A 304 5.70 -5.63 13.64
N SER A 305 6.41 -4.91 12.78
CA SER A 305 7.79 -4.50 13.03
C SER A 305 7.90 -3.33 14.02
N TRP A 306 6.77 -2.65 14.31
CA TRP A 306 6.69 -1.50 15.21
C TRP A 306 6.07 -1.85 16.58
N THR A 307 6.17 -3.11 16.98
CA THR A 307 5.74 -3.64 18.26
C THR A 307 6.92 -3.82 19.23
N TYR A 308 6.70 -4.58 20.29
CA TYR A 308 7.71 -4.91 21.31
C TYR A 308 8.93 -5.70 20.81
N ARG A 309 8.87 -6.29 19.61
CA ARG A 309 9.79 -7.37 19.18
C ARG A 309 11.27 -6.98 19.21
N LEU A 310 11.65 -5.81 18.70
CA LEU A 310 13.06 -5.36 18.75
C LEU A 310 13.53 -5.05 20.17
N PHE A 311 12.65 -4.53 21.03
CA PHE A 311 12.97 -4.27 22.43
C PHE A 311 13.16 -5.57 23.21
N ASP A 312 12.31 -6.56 23.00
CA ASP A 312 12.39 -7.88 23.63
C ASP A 312 13.67 -8.62 23.20
N LEU A 313 13.91 -8.75 21.89
CA LEU A 313 15.13 -9.39 21.36
C LEU A 313 16.40 -8.67 21.84
N GLY A 314 16.38 -7.34 21.84
CA GLY A 314 17.51 -6.54 22.33
C GLY A 314 17.74 -6.69 23.83
N ALA A 315 16.68 -6.80 24.64
CA ALA A 315 16.81 -7.06 26.08
C ALA A 315 17.44 -8.44 26.34
N ILE A 316 17.03 -9.47 25.58
CA ILE A 316 17.65 -10.80 25.63
C ILE A 316 19.14 -10.74 25.28
N ALA A 317 19.50 -10.03 24.20
CA ALA A 317 20.89 -9.83 23.83
C ALA A 317 21.71 -9.15 24.96
N CYS A 318 21.16 -8.08 25.54
CA CYS A 318 21.76 -7.37 26.66
C CYS A 318 22.00 -8.27 27.88
N TRP A 319 21.03 -9.16 28.17
CA TRP A 319 21.16 -10.12 29.27
C TRP A 319 22.33 -11.09 29.04
N HIS A 320 22.45 -11.66 27.82
CA HIS A 320 23.58 -12.55 27.45
C HIS A 320 24.93 -11.83 27.47
N LEU A 321 24.95 -10.55 27.08
CA LEU A 321 26.15 -9.71 27.08
C LEU A 321 26.47 -9.08 28.44
N ASN A 322 25.71 -9.39 29.50
CA ASN A 322 25.85 -8.83 30.84
C ASN A 322 25.67 -7.30 30.91
N VAL A 323 24.88 -6.70 29.99
CA VAL A 323 24.54 -5.27 29.95
C VAL A 323 23.18 -5.05 30.63
N MET A 324 23.13 -5.31 31.95
CA MET A 324 21.88 -5.49 32.68
C MET A 324 21.00 -4.23 32.73
N ASP A 325 21.56 -3.04 32.88
CA ASP A 325 20.77 -1.81 32.91
C ASP A 325 19.97 -1.64 31.60
N ARG A 326 20.63 -1.89 30.45
CA ARG A 326 19.96 -1.85 29.13
C ARG A 326 18.96 -2.99 28.94
N ALA A 327 19.23 -4.19 29.49
CA ALA A 327 18.29 -5.30 29.45
C ALA A 327 16.97 -4.93 30.17
N VAL A 328 17.08 -4.30 31.36
CA VAL A 328 15.89 -3.82 32.12
C VAL A 328 15.18 -2.69 31.39
N ASP A 329 15.91 -1.71 30.86
CA ASP A 329 15.31 -0.57 30.11
C ASP A 329 14.51 -1.07 28.89
N TRP A 330 15.09 -1.93 28.08
CA TRP A 330 14.42 -2.47 26.89
C TRP A 330 13.33 -3.48 27.25
N GLY A 331 13.51 -4.27 28.33
CA GLY A 331 12.47 -5.15 28.85
C GLY A 331 11.22 -4.36 29.30
N ASN A 332 11.41 -3.23 29.99
CA ASN A 332 10.30 -2.33 30.33
C ASN A 332 9.59 -1.82 29.10
N LYS A 333 10.34 -1.37 28.07
CA LYS A 333 9.75 -0.92 26.80
C LYS A 333 8.94 -2.03 26.11
N ALA A 334 9.42 -3.26 26.12
CA ALA A 334 8.68 -4.39 25.55
C ALA A 334 7.35 -4.62 26.30
N VAL A 335 7.35 -4.57 27.65
CA VAL A 335 6.15 -4.71 28.48
C VAL A 335 5.19 -3.52 28.28
N GLU A 336 5.67 -2.29 28.08
CA GLU A 336 4.82 -1.12 27.76
C GLU A 336 3.99 -1.34 26.47
N PHE A 337 4.55 -2.01 25.45
CA PHE A 337 3.83 -2.33 24.20
C PHE A 337 2.76 -3.42 24.39
N ASP A 338 3.01 -4.41 25.25
CA ASP A 338 2.10 -5.55 25.48
C ASP A 338 2.09 -5.96 26.98
N PRO A 339 1.39 -5.18 27.82
CA PRO A 339 1.38 -5.42 29.27
C PRO A 339 0.76 -6.75 29.68
N ALA A 340 -0.08 -7.34 28.83
CA ALA A 340 -0.73 -8.63 29.12
C ALA A 340 0.17 -9.83 28.83
N ASN A 341 1.29 -9.67 28.16
CA ASN A 341 2.19 -10.73 27.74
C ASN A 341 3.02 -11.25 28.90
N GLU A 342 2.66 -12.43 29.41
CA GLU A 342 3.33 -13.06 30.56
C GLU A 342 4.81 -13.33 30.31
N ARG A 343 5.19 -13.72 29.08
CA ARG A 343 6.58 -13.99 28.75
C ARG A 343 7.45 -12.74 28.89
N LEU A 344 6.97 -11.59 28.42
CA LEU A 344 7.72 -10.32 28.53
C LEU A 344 7.91 -9.92 29.99
N ARG A 345 6.86 -10.06 30.83
CA ARG A 345 6.97 -9.78 32.26
C ARG A 345 7.95 -10.72 32.96
N THR A 346 7.86 -12.00 32.65
CA THR A 346 8.78 -13.01 33.21
C THR A 346 10.23 -12.70 32.83
N ASN A 347 10.50 -12.38 31.57
CA ASN A 347 11.83 -11.99 31.13
C ASN A 347 12.32 -10.74 31.89
N LEU A 348 11.48 -9.73 32.00
CA LEU A 348 11.82 -8.51 32.75
C LEU A 348 12.20 -8.80 34.20
N ASP A 349 11.43 -9.66 34.89
CA ASP A 349 11.73 -10.06 36.26
C ASP A 349 13.12 -10.75 36.39
N PHE A 350 13.49 -11.57 35.41
CA PHE A 350 14.84 -12.16 35.33
C PHE A 350 15.91 -11.09 35.17
N PHE A 351 15.71 -10.12 34.29
CA PHE A 351 16.68 -9.04 34.04
C PHE A 351 16.85 -8.17 35.30
N VAL A 352 15.76 -7.81 35.98
CA VAL A 352 15.79 -7.01 37.19
C VAL A 352 16.54 -7.76 38.31
N ARG A 353 16.20 -9.02 38.58
CA ARG A 353 16.87 -9.83 39.60
C ARG A 353 18.36 -9.92 39.34
N ARG A 354 18.75 -10.22 38.12
CA ARG A 354 20.17 -10.35 37.73
C ARG A 354 20.94 -9.04 37.89
N ARG A 355 20.34 -7.92 37.50
CA ARG A 355 20.91 -6.59 37.70
C ARG A 355 21.15 -6.32 39.20
N ASP A 356 20.15 -6.60 40.03
CA ASP A 356 20.19 -6.31 41.45
C ASP A 356 21.21 -7.23 42.18
N GLU A 357 21.34 -8.51 41.79
CA GLU A 357 22.39 -9.39 42.24
C GLU A 357 23.82 -8.84 41.94
N ILE A 358 24.03 -8.37 40.71
CA ILE A 358 25.32 -7.79 40.33
C ILE A 358 25.61 -6.53 41.16
N ARG A 359 24.62 -5.68 41.38
CA ARG A 359 24.78 -4.45 42.19
C ARG A 359 25.00 -4.73 43.67
N ALA A 360 24.49 -5.83 44.19
CA ALA A 360 24.68 -6.23 45.59
C ALA A 360 25.97 -6.98 45.85
N GLY A 361 26.55 -7.61 44.81
CA GLY A 361 27.80 -8.41 44.94
C GLY A 361 29.08 -7.70 44.54
N GLY A 362 28.99 -6.44 44.03
CA GLY A 362 30.12 -5.57 43.70
C GLY A 362 30.23 -4.45 44.73
#